data_c020aa0112620caf3e5a5003c1334615
#
_entry.id   c020aa0112620caf3e5a5003c1334615
#
_cell.length_a   1.000
_cell.length_b   1.000
_cell.length_c   1.000
_cell.angle_alpha   90.00
_cell.angle_beta   90.00
_cell.angle_gamma   90.00
#
_symmetry.space_group_name_H-M   'P 1'
#
loop_
_entity.id
_entity.type
_entity.pdbx_description
1 polymer ?
#
loop_
_entity_poly.entity_id
_entity_poly.type
_entity_poly.pdbx_seq_one_letter_code
_entity_poly.pdbx_strand_id
1 'polypeptide(L)'
;RDLDLPALAAYARQKGVRLIGHHETGGNIANYEAQLDNAMALYGRLGVDVVKTGYVADAGGIIAPGNAPGETRMEWHDGQRMAQHHLKVVETAARNHVAVNAHEPIKDTGLRRTYPNWVGREGARGMEYNAWGAFANGPDHEPTLVYTRMLSGPMDFTPGVLSLEGAQKAPLASTLAKQLGLYLALYSPIQMAADFIETLAKYPRELAFIRLVPADWSESHLVAGEVGDYAIFARKDRNSDDWYVGGVNDATARTVPLTFDQLEPGRAYTATIYKDGDGA
;
A
#
# COMPACT_ATOMS: atom_id res chain seq x y z
N ARG A 1 -3.17 -8.59 -28.26
CA ARG A 1 -3.77 -7.28 -28.62
C ARG A 1 -2.98 -6.24 -27.86
N ASP A 2 -2.40 -5.30 -28.58
CA ASP A 2 -1.68 -4.20 -27.96
C ASP A 2 -2.68 -3.29 -27.25
N LEU A 3 -2.34 -2.85 -26.03
CA LEU A 3 -3.14 -1.93 -25.26
C LEU A 3 -2.95 -0.52 -25.81
N ASP A 4 -4.03 0.15 -26.23
CA ASP A 4 -4.01 1.58 -26.55
C ASP A 4 -4.04 2.40 -25.26
N LEU A 5 -2.85 2.58 -24.66
CA LEU A 5 -2.71 3.31 -23.41
C LEU A 5 -3.15 4.79 -23.51
N PRO A 6 -2.86 5.54 -24.60
CA PRO A 6 -3.40 6.88 -24.78
C PRO A 6 -4.92 6.96 -24.75
N ALA A 7 -5.60 6.08 -25.49
CA ALA A 7 -7.05 6.04 -25.51
C ALA A 7 -7.64 5.66 -24.13
N LEU A 8 -7.02 4.70 -23.45
CA LEU A 8 -7.43 4.29 -22.11
C LEU A 8 -7.26 5.43 -21.09
N ALA A 9 -6.14 6.13 -21.13
CA ALA A 9 -5.88 7.26 -20.23
C ALA A 9 -6.87 8.41 -20.46
N ALA A 10 -7.19 8.69 -21.74
CA ALA A 10 -8.21 9.70 -22.07
C ALA A 10 -9.60 9.29 -21.57
N TYR A 11 -9.99 8.03 -21.76
CA TYR A 11 -11.27 7.50 -21.30
C TYR A 11 -11.36 7.53 -19.76
N ALA A 12 -10.33 7.08 -19.06
CA ALA A 12 -10.30 7.11 -17.60
C ALA A 12 -10.52 8.53 -17.06
N ARG A 13 -9.82 9.53 -17.62
CA ARG A 13 -10.01 10.94 -17.25
C ARG A 13 -11.43 11.44 -17.48
N GLN A 14 -12.08 11.05 -18.58
CA GLN A 14 -13.49 11.40 -18.83
C GLN A 14 -14.44 10.83 -17.77
N LYS A 15 -14.04 9.71 -17.15
CA LYS A 15 -14.79 9.07 -16.05
C LYS A 15 -14.39 9.56 -14.66
N GLY A 16 -13.46 10.52 -14.55
CA GLY A 16 -12.93 10.98 -13.27
C GLY A 16 -12.01 9.98 -12.59
N VAL A 17 -11.49 9.00 -13.34
CA VAL A 17 -10.57 7.96 -12.85
C VAL A 17 -9.16 8.28 -13.33
N ARG A 18 -8.17 8.12 -12.46
CA ARG A 18 -6.74 8.21 -12.79
C ARG A 18 -6.16 6.82 -12.93
N LEU A 19 -5.17 6.68 -13.82
CA LEU A 19 -4.44 5.44 -14.01
C LEU A 19 -3.18 5.43 -13.16
N ILE A 20 -2.87 4.28 -12.59
CA ILE A 20 -1.55 3.95 -12.03
C ILE A 20 -0.88 2.99 -12.99
N GLY A 21 0.34 3.34 -13.43
CA GLY A 21 1.15 2.44 -14.25
C GLY A 21 1.89 1.43 -13.40
N HIS A 22 2.31 0.32 -14.00
CA HIS A 22 3.14 -0.69 -13.34
C HIS A 22 4.36 -1.01 -14.20
N HIS A 23 5.55 -0.89 -13.60
CA HIS A 23 6.82 -1.28 -14.19
C HIS A 23 7.42 -2.45 -13.39
N GLU A 24 7.10 -3.68 -13.78
CA GLU A 24 7.76 -4.85 -13.24
C GLU A 24 9.05 -5.10 -13.99
N THR A 25 10.17 -5.16 -13.28
CA THR A 25 11.50 -5.23 -13.88
C THR A 25 12.10 -6.64 -13.88
N GLY A 26 11.54 -7.56 -13.07
CA GLY A 26 12.16 -8.87 -12.83
C GLY A 26 13.59 -8.75 -12.28
N GLY A 27 13.89 -7.69 -11.51
CA GLY A 27 15.23 -7.40 -11.01
C GLY A 27 16.24 -6.92 -12.06
N ASN A 28 15.84 -6.71 -13.32
CA ASN A 28 16.73 -6.22 -14.37
C ASN A 28 16.72 -4.69 -14.43
N ILE A 29 17.42 -4.06 -13.50
CA ILE A 29 17.52 -2.60 -13.44
C ILE A 29 18.34 -2.01 -14.58
N ALA A 30 19.26 -2.77 -15.20
CA ALA A 30 19.98 -2.29 -16.37
C ALA A 30 19.04 -2.01 -17.55
N ASN A 31 18.13 -2.93 -17.83
CA ASN A 31 17.09 -2.74 -18.85
C ASN A 31 16.12 -1.61 -18.48
N TYR A 32 15.72 -1.53 -17.22
CA TYR A 32 14.79 -0.49 -16.75
C TYR A 32 15.44 0.90 -16.87
N GLU A 33 16.67 1.07 -16.42
CA GLU A 33 17.39 2.35 -16.52
C GLU A 33 17.62 2.82 -17.96
N ALA A 34 17.77 1.89 -18.91
CA ALA A 34 17.93 2.24 -20.31
C ALA A 34 16.68 2.89 -20.95
N GLN A 35 15.51 2.65 -20.38
CA GLN A 35 14.22 3.18 -20.90
C GLN A 35 13.51 4.11 -19.92
N LEU A 36 14.08 4.36 -18.74
CA LEU A 36 13.45 5.06 -17.63
C LEU A 36 12.95 6.46 -18.00
N ASP A 37 13.80 7.27 -18.65
CA ASP A 37 13.44 8.64 -19.04
C ASP A 37 12.27 8.66 -20.03
N ASN A 38 12.29 7.77 -21.01
CA ASN A 38 11.22 7.67 -22.01
C ASN A 38 9.90 7.17 -21.37
N ALA A 39 9.98 6.20 -20.47
CA ALA A 39 8.82 5.63 -19.79
C ALA A 39 8.15 6.67 -18.89
N MET A 40 8.92 7.40 -18.09
CA MET A 40 8.39 8.45 -17.21
C MET A 40 7.84 9.64 -18.01
N ALA A 41 8.53 10.04 -19.10
CA ALA A 41 8.02 11.08 -19.99
C ALA A 41 6.71 10.67 -20.68
N LEU A 42 6.55 9.40 -21.05
CA LEU A 42 5.29 8.88 -21.59
C LEU A 42 4.16 9.02 -20.56
N TYR A 43 4.38 8.60 -19.32
CA TYR A 43 3.39 8.70 -18.25
C TYR A 43 3.00 10.15 -17.96
N GLY A 44 3.98 11.05 -17.85
CA GLY A 44 3.71 12.48 -17.66
C GLY A 44 2.84 13.06 -18.77
N ARG A 45 3.12 12.72 -20.05
CA ARG A 45 2.30 13.18 -21.20
C ARG A 45 0.88 12.59 -21.18
N LEU A 46 0.72 11.36 -20.74
CA LEU A 46 -0.58 10.69 -20.69
C LEU A 46 -1.41 11.06 -19.45
N GLY A 47 -0.82 11.74 -18.46
CA GLY A 47 -1.46 12.04 -17.18
C GLY A 47 -1.65 10.77 -16.33
N VAL A 48 -0.69 9.87 -16.39
CA VAL A 48 -0.55 8.75 -15.44
C VAL A 48 0.28 9.27 -14.28
N ASP A 49 -0.37 9.59 -13.18
CA ASP A 49 0.24 10.36 -12.09
C ASP A 49 1.10 9.52 -11.12
N VAL A 50 0.96 8.21 -11.17
CA VAL A 50 1.67 7.30 -10.25
C VAL A 50 2.19 6.09 -11.03
N VAL A 51 3.39 5.63 -10.69
CA VAL A 51 3.92 4.35 -11.12
C VAL A 51 4.18 3.45 -9.93
N LYS A 52 3.66 2.22 -9.97
CA LYS A 52 4.13 1.12 -9.13
C LYS A 52 5.35 0.51 -9.80
N THR A 53 6.48 0.44 -9.09
CA THR A 53 7.67 -0.26 -9.58
C THR A 53 7.83 -1.58 -8.84
N GLY A 54 8.23 -2.64 -9.56
CA GLY A 54 8.47 -3.97 -9.01
C GLY A 54 9.86 -4.48 -9.37
N TYR A 55 10.47 -5.24 -8.46
CA TYR A 55 11.84 -5.73 -8.60
C TYR A 55 11.95 -7.20 -8.14
N VAL A 56 10.94 -8.00 -8.43
CA VAL A 56 10.97 -9.42 -8.11
C VAL A 56 12.20 -10.05 -8.73
N ALA A 57 13.06 -10.64 -7.88
CA ALA A 57 14.31 -11.24 -8.30
C ALA A 57 14.60 -12.50 -7.49
N ASP A 58 15.02 -13.54 -8.16
CA ASP A 58 15.38 -14.80 -7.54
C ASP A 58 16.62 -14.62 -6.63
N ALA A 59 16.55 -15.19 -5.43
CA ALA A 59 17.62 -15.16 -4.45
C ALA A 59 18.18 -13.77 -4.12
N GLY A 60 17.41 -12.70 -4.35
CA GLY A 60 17.82 -11.32 -4.05
C GLY A 60 18.88 -10.73 -4.98
N GLY A 61 19.14 -11.36 -6.13
CA GLY A 61 20.06 -10.84 -7.14
C GLY A 61 19.37 -9.87 -8.09
N ILE A 62 20.07 -8.81 -8.50
CA ILE A 62 19.62 -7.88 -9.54
C ILE A 62 20.60 -7.82 -10.68
N ILE A 63 20.14 -7.54 -11.88
CA ILE A 63 20.98 -7.29 -13.06
C ILE A 63 21.17 -5.78 -13.18
N ALA A 64 22.35 -5.29 -12.81
CA ALA A 64 22.71 -3.89 -12.82
C ALA A 64 23.55 -3.53 -14.05
N PRO A 65 23.60 -2.25 -14.47
CA PRO A 65 24.58 -1.78 -15.45
C PRO A 65 26.02 -2.06 -14.97
N GLY A 66 26.87 -2.56 -15.89
CA GLY A 66 28.29 -2.75 -15.67
C GLY A 66 29.09 -1.44 -15.79
N ASN A 67 30.42 -1.57 -15.95
CA ASN A 67 31.31 -0.43 -16.05
C ASN A 67 31.46 0.09 -17.50
N ALA A 68 31.17 -0.73 -18.48
CA ALA A 68 31.21 -0.37 -19.90
C ALA A 68 29.80 -0.28 -20.50
N PRO A 69 29.57 0.50 -21.56
CA PRO A 69 28.31 0.55 -22.28
C PRO A 69 27.84 -0.83 -22.73
N GLY A 70 26.60 -1.21 -22.37
CA GLY A 70 26.01 -2.51 -22.67
C GLY A 70 26.45 -3.67 -21.77
N GLU A 71 27.40 -3.46 -20.89
CA GLU A 71 27.80 -4.44 -19.89
C GLU A 71 26.76 -4.49 -18.77
N THR A 72 26.53 -5.70 -18.23
CA THR A 72 25.70 -5.92 -17.03
C THR A 72 26.45 -6.77 -16.03
N ARG A 73 26.08 -6.65 -14.75
CA ARG A 73 26.63 -7.46 -13.68
C ARG A 73 25.55 -7.79 -12.64
N MET A 74 25.75 -8.90 -11.95
CA MET A 74 24.91 -9.26 -10.81
C MET A 74 25.33 -8.46 -9.59
N GLU A 75 24.34 -7.91 -8.88
CA GLU A 75 24.48 -7.15 -7.65
C GLU A 75 23.47 -7.67 -6.62
N TRP A 76 23.69 -7.32 -5.36
CA TRP A 76 22.74 -7.62 -4.29
C TRP A 76 21.59 -6.59 -4.26
N HIS A 77 20.35 -7.08 -4.11
CA HIS A 77 19.13 -6.26 -4.12
C HIS A 77 19.17 -5.12 -3.07
N ASP A 78 19.68 -5.37 -1.88
CA ASP A 78 19.76 -4.34 -0.81
C ASP A 78 21.10 -3.58 -0.81
N GLY A 79 21.87 -3.66 -1.90
CA GLY A 79 23.16 -3.02 -2.04
C GLY A 79 23.08 -1.54 -2.42
N GLN A 80 24.25 -0.89 -2.40
CA GLN A 80 24.39 0.53 -2.75
C GLN A 80 23.89 0.84 -4.17
N ARG A 81 24.07 -0.06 -5.12
CA ARG A 81 23.63 0.12 -6.50
C ARG A 81 22.10 0.25 -6.58
N MET A 82 21.40 -0.56 -5.81
CA MET A 82 19.93 -0.49 -5.77
C MET A 82 19.44 0.79 -5.08
N ALA A 83 20.16 1.26 -4.04
CA ALA A 83 19.86 2.55 -3.42
C ALA A 83 19.99 3.72 -4.43
N GLN A 84 21.07 3.71 -5.24
CA GLN A 84 21.27 4.68 -6.32
C GLN A 84 20.20 4.58 -7.40
N HIS A 85 19.79 3.36 -7.76
CA HIS A 85 18.73 3.11 -8.72
C HIS A 85 17.39 3.70 -8.27
N HIS A 86 16.96 3.43 -7.04
CA HIS A 86 15.72 4.00 -6.51
C HIS A 86 15.74 5.51 -6.48
N LEU A 87 16.87 6.13 -6.11
CA LEU A 87 17.01 7.58 -6.16
C LEU A 87 16.83 8.10 -7.60
N LYS A 88 17.52 7.49 -8.57
CA LYS A 88 17.39 7.84 -9.99
C LYS A 88 15.95 7.72 -10.49
N VAL A 89 15.24 6.66 -10.10
CA VAL A 89 13.82 6.47 -10.46
C VAL A 89 12.95 7.60 -9.91
N VAL A 90 13.10 7.91 -8.63
CA VAL A 90 12.31 8.95 -7.96
C VAL A 90 12.58 10.34 -8.55
N GLU A 91 13.84 10.69 -8.82
CA GLU A 91 14.21 11.95 -9.44
C GLU A 91 13.69 12.07 -10.88
N THR A 92 13.77 10.98 -11.65
CA THR A 92 13.25 10.96 -13.03
C THR A 92 11.75 11.07 -13.05
N ALA A 93 11.06 10.38 -12.16
CA ALA A 93 9.62 10.48 -11.99
C ALA A 93 9.18 11.89 -11.59
N ALA A 94 9.89 12.53 -10.63
CA ALA A 94 9.61 13.89 -10.20
C ALA A 94 9.69 14.91 -11.35
N ARG A 95 10.72 14.81 -12.20
CA ARG A 95 10.86 15.67 -13.40
C ARG A 95 9.69 15.53 -14.37
N ASN A 96 8.99 14.43 -14.34
CA ASN A 96 7.84 14.12 -15.19
C ASN A 96 6.49 14.21 -14.46
N HIS A 97 6.46 14.76 -13.24
CA HIS A 97 5.26 14.87 -12.39
C HIS A 97 4.60 13.52 -12.09
N VAL A 98 5.39 12.47 -11.95
CA VAL A 98 4.94 11.12 -11.60
C VAL A 98 5.37 10.79 -10.18
N ALA A 99 4.46 10.27 -9.39
CA ALA A 99 4.75 9.71 -8.07
C ALA A 99 5.15 8.23 -8.18
N VAL A 100 5.88 7.74 -7.18
CA VAL A 100 6.40 6.37 -7.16
C VAL A 100 5.86 5.63 -5.94
N ASN A 101 5.29 4.45 -6.17
CA ASN A 101 4.98 3.44 -5.17
C ASN A 101 5.86 2.22 -5.44
N ALA A 102 6.89 1.99 -4.62
CA ALA A 102 7.89 0.96 -4.88
C ALA A 102 7.58 -0.34 -4.14
N HIS A 103 7.48 -1.45 -4.89
CA HIS A 103 7.48 -2.81 -4.36
C HIS A 103 8.88 -3.41 -4.45
N GLU A 104 9.17 -4.42 -3.62
CA GLU A 104 10.52 -4.91 -3.35
C GLU A 104 11.54 -3.75 -3.19
N PRO A 105 11.23 -2.74 -2.37
CA PRO A 105 12.08 -1.58 -2.26
C PRO A 105 13.26 -1.85 -1.34
N ILE A 106 14.30 -1.04 -1.48
CA ILE A 106 15.32 -0.92 -0.43
C ILE A 106 14.71 -0.42 0.89
N LYS A 107 15.39 -0.67 2.00
CA LYS A 107 15.02 -0.13 3.31
C LYS A 107 14.92 1.39 3.27
N ASP A 108 13.92 1.94 3.93
CA ASP A 108 13.71 3.38 3.98
C ASP A 108 14.81 4.08 4.81
N THR A 109 15.42 5.08 4.20
CA THR A 109 16.42 5.95 4.82
C THR A 109 15.90 7.37 5.06
N GLY A 110 14.59 7.59 4.90
CA GLY A 110 13.95 8.92 5.02
C GLY A 110 13.95 9.74 3.73
N LEU A 111 14.42 9.20 2.60
CA LEU A 111 14.46 9.89 1.31
C LEU A 111 13.07 10.40 0.86
N ARG A 112 11.98 9.76 1.27
CA ARG A 112 10.61 10.23 0.99
C ARG A 112 10.32 11.62 1.55
N ARG A 113 11.07 12.09 2.53
CA ARG A 113 10.94 13.46 3.09
C ARG A 113 11.62 14.50 2.22
N THR A 114 12.66 14.11 1.47
CA THR A 114 13.31 14.93 0.46
C THR A 114 12.57 14.85 -0.87
N TYR A 115 12.07 13.69 -1.21
CA TYR A 115 11.38 13.38 -2.46
C TYR A 115 9.93 12.96 -2.15
N PRO A 116 9.01 13.91 -1.95
CA PRO A 116 7.63 13.60 -1.54
C PRO A 116 6.84 12.85 -2.61
N ASN A 117 7.31 12.81 -3.85
CA ASN A 117 6.76 11.95 -4.89
C ASN A 117 7.06 10.46 -4.68
N TRP A 118 7.89 10.08 -3.73
CA TRP A 118 8.01 8.68 -3.28
C TRP A 118 6.94 8.39 -2.24
N VAL A 119 5.72 8.14 -2.72
CA VAL A 119 4.51 8.14 -1.89
C VAL A 119 4.28 6.88 -1.07
N GLY A 120 4.78 5.74 -1.53
CA GLY A 120 4.60 4.46 -0.84
C GLY A 120 5.71 3.46 -1.15
N ARG A 121 5.82 2.47 -0.28
CA ARG A 121 6.66 1.29 -0.42
C ARG A 121 5.95 0.08 0.14
N GLU A 122 6.15 -1.09 -0.46
CA GLU A 122 5.80 -2.33 0.21
C GLU A 122 6.76 -2.61 1.38
N GLY A 123 7.94 -3.12 1.14
CA GLY A 123 9.04 -3.29 2.08
C GLY A 123 8.82 -4.28 3.22
N ALA A 124 7.76 -5.07 3.16
CA ALA A 124 7.46 -6.25 3.98
C ALA A 124 6.38 -7.05 3.25
N ARG A 125 6.06 -8.24 3.73
CA ARG A 125 4.98 -9.04 3.15
C ARG A 125 3.65 -8.27 3.17
N GLY A 126 3.09 -8.02 1.99
CA GLY A 126 1.77 -7.45 1.81
C GLY A 126 0.67 -8.51 1.76
N MET A 127 -0.54 -8.10 1.42
CA MET A 127 -1.71 -8.99 1.32
C MET A 127 -1.53 -10.08 0.25
N GLU A 128 -0.73 -9.87 -0.78
CA GLU A 128 -0.52 -10.88 -1.83
C GLU A 128 0.05 -12.20 -1.28
N TYR A 129 0.84 -12.16 -0.19
CA TYR A 129 1.33 -13.37 0.46
C TYR A 129 0.23 -14.26 1.03
N ASN A 130 -0.93 -13.69 1.33
CA ASN A 130 -2.09 -14.47 1.77
C ASN A 130 -2.67 -15.34 0.65
N ALA A 131 -2.33 -15.06 -0.61
CA ALA A 131 -2.72 -15.88 -1.75
C ALA A 131 -1.92 -17.17 -1.89
N TRP A 132 -0.78 -17.33 -1.21
CA TRP A 132 0.19 -18.41 -1.47
C TRP A 132 0.14 -19.59 -0.48
N GLY A 133 -1.01 -19.84 0.15
CA GLY A 133 -1.26 -21.05 0.94
C GLY A 133 -0.35 -21.19 2.14
N ALA A 134 0.54 -22.19 2.15
CA ALA A 134 1.41 -22.51 3.29
C ALA A 134 2.37 -21.38 3.71
N PHE A 135 2.56 -20.38 2.87
CA PHE A 135 3.37 -19.19 3.16
C PHE A 135 2.52 -17.95 3.47
N ALA A 136 1.21 -18.12 3.62
CA ALA A 136 0.30 -17.03 3.94
C ALA A 136 0.70 -16.33 5.26
N ASN A 137 0.38 -15.04 5.36
CA ASN A 137 0.56 -14.31 6.60
C ASN A 137 -0.35 -14.86 7.69
N GLY A 138 0.18 -15.03 8.89
CA GLY A 138 -0.63 -15.31 10.08
C GLY A 138 -1.39 -14.07 10.54
N PRO A 139 -2.39 -14.23 11.42
CA PRO A 139 -3.19 -13.11 11.91
C PRO A 139 -2.41 -12.14 12.83
N ASP A 140 -1.22 -12.52 13.28
CA ASP A 140 -0.26 -11.72 14.06
C ASP A 140 0.65 -10.84 13.19
N HIS A 141 0.65 -11.07 11.88
CA HIS A 141 1.53 -10.35 10.97
C HIS A 141 1.22 -8.84 10.92
N GLU A 142 -0.05 -8.49 10.71
CA GLU A 142 -0.45 -7.08 10.58
C GLU A 142 -0.24 -6.29 11.89
N PRO A 143 -0.59 -6.80 13.09
CA PRO A 143 -0.20 -6.14 14.34
C PRO A 143 1.30 -5.94 14.49
N THR A 144 2.11 -6.93 14.08
CA THR A 144 3.58 -6.82 14.09
C THR A 144 4.08 -5.71 13.17
N LEU A 145 3.50 -5.55 11.97
CA LEU A 145 3.89 -4.51 11.01
C LEU A 145 3.72 -3.10 11.60
N VAL A 146 2.70 -2.86 12.42
CA VAL A 146 2.44 -1.56 13.05
C VAL A 146 3.65 -1.08 13.85
N TYR A 147 4.30 -1.96 14.58
CA TYR A 147 5.41 -1.64 15.48
C TYR A 147 6.80 -1.85 14.87
N THR A 148 6.86 -2.32 13.65
CA THR A 148 8.12 -2.60 12.94
C THR A 148 8.16 -1.87 11.61
N ARG A 149 7.54 -2.41 10.57
CA ARG A 149 7.60 -1.85 9.20
C ARG A 149 7.04 -0.41 9.13
N MET A 150 5.95 -0.12 9.86
CA MET A 150 5.31 1.19 9.81
C MET A 150 6.14 2.31 10.46
N LEU A 151 7.15 1.99 11.27
CA LEU A 151 8.11 2.96 11.79
C LEU A 151 8.93 3.62 10.67
N SER A 152 9.09 2.95 9.55
CA SER A 152 9.78 3.50 8.37
C SER A 152 8.88 4.38 7.50
N GLY A 153 7.60 4.53 7.85
CA GLY A 153 6.63 5.33 7.10
C GLY A 153 5.58 4.48 6.36
N PRO A 154 4.83 5.10 5.43
CA PRO A 154 3.68 4.47 4.78
C PRO A 154 4.06 3.15 4.07
N MET A 155 3.11 2.20 4.10
CA MET A 155 3.25 0.90 3.47
C MET A 155 2.12 0.66 2.48
N ASP A 156 2.46 0.20 1.27
CA ASP A 156 1.48 -0.39 0.37
C ASP A 156 1.27 -1.87 0.75
N PHE A 157 0.33 -2.10 1.64
CA PHE A 157 -0.05 -3.44 2.11
C PHE A 157 -1.05 -4.13 1.19
N THR A 158 -1.76 -3.37 0.36
CA THR A 158 -2.83 -3.83 -0.54
C THR A 158 -4.01 -4.48 0.20
N PRO A 159 -4.69 -3.78 1.15
CA PRO A 159 -5.83 -4.31 1.89
C PRO A 159 -7.10 -4.39 1.03
N GLY A 160 -8.20 -4.90 1.62
CA GLY A 160 -9.52 -4.85 1.02
C GLY A 160 -9.90 -6.09 0.21
N VAL A 161 -9.35 -7.25 0.54
CA VAL A 161 -9.78 -8.54 0.00
C VAL A 161 -11.05 -8.97 0.74
N LEU A 162 -12.20 -8.52 0.28
CA LEU A 162 -13.50 -8.77 0.93
C LEU A 162 -14.05 -10.18 0.68
N SER A 163 -13.59 -10.86 -0.37
CA SER A 163 -13.90 -12.28 -0.57
C SER A 163 -13.38 -13.17 0.55
N LEU A 164 -12.36 -12.72 1.29
CA LEU A 164 -11.60 -13.51 2.25
C LEU A 164 -11.04 -14.81 1.64
N GLU A 165 -10.77 -14.78 0.35
CA GLU A 165 -10.23 -15.90 -0.42
C GLU A 165 -8.91 -15.50 -1.09
N GLY A 166 -7.90 -16.35 -0.94
CA GLY A 166 -6.63 -16.26 -1.67
C GLY A 166 -6.64 -17.08 -2.96
N ALA A 167 -5.47 -17.40 -3.48
CA ALA A 167 -5.33 -18.25 -4.66
C ALA A 167 -5.98 -19.62 -4.41
N GLN A 168 -6.60 -20.17 -5.46
CA GLN A 168 -7.33 -21.45 -5.42
C GLN A 168 -8.43 -21.48 -4.33
N LYS A 169 -8.98 -20.32 -3.97
CA LYS A 169 -9.99 -20.14 -2.92
C LYS A 169 -9.54 -20.58 -1.53
N ALA A 170 -8.24 -20.53 -1.26
CA ALA A 170 -7.72 -20.76 0.08
C ALA A 170 -8.26 -19.66 1.02
N PRO A 171 -8.80 -20.00 2.21
CA PRO A 171 -9.33 -19.01 3.13
C PRO A 171 -8.21 -18.13 3.66
N LEU A 172 -8.46 -16.82 3.76
CA LEU A 172 -7.57 -15.89 4.43
C LEU A 172 -7.75 -15.96 5.96
N ALA A 173 -6.65 -15.86 6.70
CA ALA A 173 -6.68 -15.70 8.16
C ALA A 173 -7.08 -14.26 8.56
N SER A 174 -8.26 -13.83 8.14
CA SER A 174 -8.78 -12.48 8.29
C SER A 174 -10.30 -12.48 8.43
N THR A 175 -10.87 -11.32 8.78
CA THR A 175 -12.31 -11.09 8.79
C THR A 175 -12.64 -9.80 8.02
N LEU A 176 -13.93 -9.56 7.71
CA LEU A 176 -14.34 -8.33 7.04
C LEU A 176 -13.99 -7.09 7.87
N ALA A 177 -14.26 -7.13 9.19
CA ALA A 177 -13.91 -6.02 10.07
C ALA A 177 -12.40 -5.80 10.13
N LYS A 178 -11.58 -6.86 10.14
CA LYS A 178 -10.12 -6.75 10.08
C LYS A 178 -9.65 -6.13 8.77
N GLN A 179 -10.23 -6.52 7.62
CA GLN A 179 -9.91 -5.90 6.32
C GLN A 179 -10.18 -4.39 6.32
N LEU A 180 -11.26 -3.93 6.96
CA LEU A 180 -11.53 -2.50 7.13
C LEU A 180 -10.57 -1.85 8.13
N GLY A 181 -10.24 -2.52 9.23
CA GLY A 181 -9.29 -2.04 10.23
C GLY A 181 -7.88 -1.81 9.69
N LEU A 182 -7.46 -2.55 8.66
CA LEU A 182 -6.17 -2.38 7.99
C LEU A 182 -5.98 -0.97 7.42
N TYR A 183 -7.03 -0.32 6.91
CA TYR A 183 -6.97 1.07 6.41
C TYR A 183 -6.58 2.07 7.49
N LEU A 184 -6.85 1.75 8.75
CA LEU A 184 -6.49 2.59 9.89
C LEU A 184 -5.14 2.20 10.48
N ALA A 185 -4.85 0.89 10.55
CA ALA A 185 -3.62 0.39 11.17
C ALA A 185 -2.39 0.58 10.26
N LEU A 186 -2.51 0.22 8.99
CA LEU A 186 -1.43 0.26 8.01
C LEU A 186 -1.60 1.45 7.05
N TYR A 187 -1.22 2.62 7.55
CA TYR A 187 -1.34 3.88 6.82
C TYR A 187 -0.59 3.86 5.48
N SER A 188 -1.26 4.36 4.46
CA SER A 188 -0.65 4.70 3.17
C SER A 188 -1.39 5.89 2.54
N PRO A 189 -0.71 6.85 1.90
CA PRO A 189 -1.36 7.91 1.14
C PRO A 189 -2.01 7.39 -0.15
N ILE A 190 -1.63 6.19 -0.59
CA ILE A 190 -2.30 5.43 -1.65
C ILE A 190 -2.79 4.13 -1.04
N GLN A 191 -4.09 4.03 -0.81
CA GLN A 191 -4.73 2.82 -0.31
C GLN A 191 -5.34 2.04 -1.48
N MET A 192 -5.12 0.74 -1.48
CA MET A 192 -5.67 -0.17 -2.48
C MET A 192 -6.99 -0.79 -1.98
N ALA A 193 -7.80 -1.29 -2.90
CA ALA A 193 -8.89 -2.22 -2.65
C ALA A 193 -8.59 -3.46 -3.51
N ALA A 194 -8.02 -4.49 -2.90
CA ALA A 194 -7.30 -5.54 -3.61
C ALA A 194 -8.17 -6.69 -4.11
N ASP A 195 -9.49 -6.52 -4.16
CA ASP A 195 -10.40 -7.52 -4.71
C ASP A 195 -10.94 -7.09 -6.08
N PHE A 196 -11.56 -8.02 -6.82
CA PHE A 196 -12.21 -7.71 -8.08
C PHE A 196 -13.43 -6.80 -7.88
N ILE A 197 -13.72 -5.94 -8.85
CA ILE A 197 -14.85 -5.02 -8.82
C ILE A 197 -16.17 -5.77 -8.60
N GLU A 198 -16.34 -6.93 -9.24
CA GLU A 198 -17.51 -7.79 -9.11
C GLU A 198 -17.65 -8.39 -7.70
N THR A 199 -16.54 -8.64 -7.03
CA THR A 199 -16.52 -9.09 -5.64
C THR A 199 -16.86 -7.92 -4.70
N LEU A 200 -16.19 -6.79 -4.84
CA LEU A 200 -16.45 -5.59 -4.04
C LEU A 200 -17.93 -5.18 -4.10
N ALA A 201 -18.56 -5.32 -5.26
CA ALA A 201 -19.99 -5.01 -5.43
C ALA A 201 -20.94 -5.90 -4.60
N LYS A 202 -20.48 -7.07 -4.13
CA LYS A 202 -21.26 -7.96 -3.25
C LYS A 202 -21.23 -7.51 -1.78
N TYR A 203 -20.31 -6.59 -1.42
CA TYR A 203 -20.11 -6.08 -0.07
C TYR A 203 -20.35 -4.56 -0.01
N PRO A 204 -21.59 -4.10 -0.27
CA PRO A 204 -21.86 -2.66 -0.46
C PRO A 204 -21.61 -1.83 0.80
N ARG A 205 -21.74 -2.39 2.00
CA ARG A 205 -21.48 -1.69 3.26
C ARG A 205 -19.99 -1.47 3.50
N GLU A 206 -19.19 -2.53 3.31
CA GLU A 206 -17.73 -2.51 3.43
C GLU A 206 -17.11 -1.65 2.35
N LEU A 207 -17.62 -1.74 1.11
CA LEU A 207 -17.21 -0.88 0.00
C LEU A 207 -17.53 0.60 0.28
N ALA A 208 -18.66 0.89 0.93
CA ALA A 208 -19.00 2.26 1.34
C ALA A 208 -17.95 2.80 2.34
N PHE A 209 -17.51 1.99 3.31
CA PHE A 209 -16.41 2.38 4.21
C PHE A 209 -15.11 2.64 3.45
N ILE A 210 -14.69 1.71 2.57
CA ILE A 210 -13.44 1.86 1.77
C ILE A 210 -13.46 3.15 0.94
N ARG A 211 -14.63 3.56 0.44
CA ARG A 211 -14.80 4.80 -0.33
C ARG A 211 -14.80 6.07 0.53
N LEU A 212 -15.09 5.96 1.82
CA LEU A 212 -15.19 7.09 2.75
C LEU A 212 -13.94 7.26 3.60
N VAL A 213 -13.23 6.17 3.93
CA VAL A 213 -12.06 6.23 4.80
C VAL A 213 -10.96 7.09 4.14
N PRO A 214 -10.46 8.12 4.84
CA PRO A 214 -9.40 8.97 4.29
C PRO A 214 -8.07 8.25 4.14
N ALA A 215 -7.24 8.72 3.22
CA ALA A 215 -5.83 8.35 3.14
C ALA A 215 -4.90 9.47 3.69
N ASP A 216 -5.47 10.60 4.10
CA ASP A 216 -4.75 11.73 4.67
C ASP A 216 -5.35 12.17 6.01
N TRP A 217 -4.53 12.17 7.05
CA TRP A 217 -4.93 12.36 8.43
C TRP A 217 -4.33 13.62 9.01
N SER A 218 -5.14 14.44 9.72
CA SER A 218 -4.63 15.59 10.47
C SER A 218 -4.06 15.17 11.83
N GLU A 219 -4.63 14.15 12.44
CA GLU A 219 -4.21 13.60 13.73
C GLU A 219 -4.22 12.07 13.70
N SER A 220 -3.32 11.46 14.49
CA SER A 220 -3.24 10.00 14.62
C SER A 220 -2.75 9.65 16.01
N HIS A 221 -3.57 8.91 16.76
CA HIS A 221 -3.29 8.47 18.10
C HIS A 221 -3.35 6.95 18.19
N LEU A 222 -2.34 6.32 18.78
CA LEU A 222 -2.43 4.94 19.23
C LEU A 222 -3.22 4.93 20.56
N VAL A 223 -4.45 4.48 20.50
CA VAL A 223 -5.36 4.48 21.66
C VAL A 223 -5.07 3.32 22.60
N ALA A 224 -4.79 2.15 22.03
CA ALA A 224 -4.40 0.96 22.75
C ALA A 224 -3.59 0.04 21.84
N GLY A 225 -2.65 -0.71 22.42
CA GLY A 225 -1.86 -1.64 21.65
C GLY A 225 -0.82 -2.40 22.45
N GLU A 226 -0.42 -3.54 21.91
CA GLU A 226 0.68 -4.34 22.43
C GLU A 226 1.44 -4.93 21.22
N VAL A 227 2.75 -4.88 21.31
CA VAL A 227 3.64 -5.23 20.17
C VAL A 227 3.41 -6.67 19.72
N GLY A 228 3.05 -6.84 18.46
CA GLY A 228 2.78 -8.13 17.85
C GLY A 228 1.36 -8.68 18.09
N ASP A 229 0.62 -8.12 19.03
CA ASP A 229 -0.68 -8.63 19.45
C ASP A 229 -1.83 -7.85 18.82
N TYR A 230 -1.89 -6.54 19.07
CA TYR A 230 -2.94 -5.69 18.53
C TYR A 230 -2.51 -4.22 18.48
N ALA A 231 -3.23 -3.43 17.67
CA ALA A 231 -3.09 -1.99 17.63
C ALA A 231 -4.42 -1.33 17.28
N ILE A 232 -4.85 -0.34 18.06
CA ILE A 232 -6.07 0.43 17.82
C ILE A 232 -5.70 1.90 17.71
N PHE A 233 -6.08 2.51 16.59
CA PHE A 233 -5.84 3.92 16.29
C PHE A 233 -7.13 4.72 16.34
N ALA A 234 -7.02 5.97 16.79
CA ALA A 234 -7.98 7.03 16.49
C ALA A 234 -7.29 8.01 15.51
N ARG A 235 -7.92 8.26 14.38
CA ARG A 235 -7.40 9.14 13.34
C ARG A 235 -8.45 10.17 12.93
N LYS A 236 -8.04 11.43 12.82
CA LYS A 236 -8.90 12.51 12.37
C LYS A 236 -8.70 12.76 10.89
N ASP A 237 -9.79 12.81 10.14
CA ASP A 237 -9.76 13.24 8.75
C ASP A 237 -9.18 14.67 8.65
N ARG A 238 -8.34 14.91 7.63
CA ARG A 238 -7.79 16.25 7.39
C ARG A 238 -8.84 17.23 6.83
N ASN A 239 -9.86 16.71 6.17
CA ASN A 239 -10.81 17.50 5.39
C ASN A 239 -12.19 17.61 6.06
N SER A 240 -12.38 16.97 7.22
CA SER A 240 -13.62 17.04 8.00
C SER A 240 -13.35 16.98 9.51
N ASP A 241 -14.42 17.03 10.31
CA ASP A 241 -14.35 16.81 11.76
C ASP A 241 -14.52 15.34 12.14
N ASP A 242 -14.54 14.43 11.18
CA ASP A 242 -14.79 13.02 11.43
C ASP A 242 -13.56 12.32 12.01
N TRP A 243 -13.83 11.44 12.96
CA TRP A 243 -12.86 10.56 13.57
C TRP A 243 -13.12 9.11 13.19
N TYR A 244 -12.07 8.40 12.91
CA TYR A 244 -12.06 6.98 12.59
C TYR A 244 -11.32 6.24 13.70
N VAL A 245 -12.00 5.28 14.35
CA VAL A 245 -11.42 4.47 15.44
C VAL A 245 -11.47 3.00 15.03
N GLY A 246 -10.35 2.33 15.07
CA GLY A 246 -10.25 0.92 14.71
C GLY A 246 -8.81 0.44 14.59
N GLY A 247 -8.66 -0.83 14.30
CA GLY A 247 -7.34 -1.42 14.23
C GLY A 247 -7.34 -2.89 13.87
N VAL A 248 -6.26 -3.54 14.25
CA VAL A 248 -6.00 -4.96 13.96
C VAL A 248 -5.66 -5.71 15.23
N ASN A 249 -6.01 -6.99 15.26
CA ASN A 249 -5.76 -7.94 16.35
C ASN A 249 -5.22 -9.26 15.76
N ASP A 250 -4.44 -9.99 16.55
CA ASP A 250 -4.04 -11.36 16.25
C ASP A 250 -5.22 -12.34 16.36
N ALA A 251 -4.94 -13.63 16.55
CA ALA A 251 -5.98 -14.66 16.73
C ALA A 251 -6.59 -14.70 18.15
N THR A 252 -6.03 -13.96 19.11
CA THR A 252 -6.47 -14.00 20.51
C THR A 252 -7.61 -13.01 20.74
N ALA A 253 -8.75 -13.50 21.21
CA ALA A 253 -9.88 -12.62 21.56
C ALA A 253 -9.52 -11.71 22.75
N ARG A 254 -9.80 -10.41 22.61
CA ARG A 254 -9.52 -9.40 23.63
C ARG A 254 -10.71 -8.46 23.82
N THR A 255 -10.86 -7.98 25.05
CA THR A 255 -11.72 -6.84 25.36
C THR A 255 -10.83 -5.65 25.71
N VAL A 256 -10.88 -4.62 24.91
CA VAL A 256 -10.07 -3.41 25.08
C VAL A 256 -10.99 -2.24 25.41
N PRO A 257 -10.87 -1.62 26.60
CA PRO A 257 -11.61 -0.39 26.90
C PRO A 257 -11.06 0.76 26.04
N LEU A 258 -11.95 1.49 25.41
CA LEU A 258 -11.59 2.67 24.62
C LEU A 258 -12.11 3.91 25.31
N THR A 259 -11.27 4.94 25.43
CA THR A 259 -11.67 6.29 25.77
C THR A 259 -11.73 7.13 24.49
N PHE A 260 -12.59 8.12 24.50
CA PHE A 260 -12.77 9.04 23.36
C PHE A 260 -12.35 10.46 23.74
N ASP A 261 -11.23 10.57 24.45
CA ASP A 261 -10.70 11.84 24.97
C ASP A 261 -10.34 12.85 23.87
N GLN A 262 -10.18 12.36 22.63
CA GLN A 262 -9.95 13.19 21.45
C GLN A 262 -11.21 13.89 20.93
N LEU A 263 -12.41 13.51 21.39
CA LEU A 263 -13.68 14.14 20.99
C LEU A 263 -13.94 15.38 21.83
N GLU A 264 -14.60 16.38 21.23
CA GLU A 264 -14.94 17.64 21.92
C GLU A 264 -16.00 17.38 23.00
N PRO A 265 -15.72 17.75 24.26
CA PRO A 265 -16.70 17.63 25.34
C PRO A 265 -17.98 18.41 25.06
N GLY A 266 -19.13 17.79 25.28
CA GLY A 266 -20.44 18.42 25.08
C GLY A 266 -20.97 18.46 23.64
N ARG A 267 -20.18 18.00 22.69
CA ARG A 267 -20.62 17.83 21.28
C ARG A 267 -21.28 16.47 21.11
N ALA A 268 -22.39 16.40 20.37
CA ALA A 268 -23.02 15.14 20.01
C ALA A 268 -22.35 14.54 18.76
N TYR A 269 -22.06 13.25 18.81
CA TYR A 269 -21.49 12.48 17.68
C TYR A 269 -22.40 11.32 17.33
N THR A 270 -22.43 10.96 16.05
CA THR A 270 -23.04 9.73 15.56
C THR A 270 -21.94 8.72 15.24
N ALA A 271 -22.01 7.52 15.83
CA ALA A 271 -21.07 6.44 15.56
C ALA A 271 -21.67 5.43 14.56
N THR A 272 -20.93 5.15 13.48
CA THR A 272 -21.19 4.01 12.61
C THR A 272 -20.22 2.90 12.94
N ILE A 273 -20.71 1.72 13.30
CA ILE A 273 -19.88 0.60 13.74
C ILE A 273 -19.88 -0.49 12.67
N TYR A 274 -18.69 -0.85 12.22
CA TYR A 274 -18.43 -1.99 11.37
C TYR A 274 -17.84 -3.12 12.23
N LYS A 275 -18.55 -4.22 12.34
CA LYS A 275 -18.14 -5.40 13.11
C LYS A 275 -18.47 -6.66 12.34
N ASP A 276 -17.75 -7.72 12.64
CA ASP A 276 -18.08 -9.06 12.15
C ASP A 276 -19.40 -9.53 12.77
N GLY A 277 -20.12 -10.41 12.06
CA GLY A 277 -21.35 -11.03 12.56
C GLY A 277 -21.07 -12.09 13.62
N ASP A 278 -22.12 -12.50 14.35
CA ASP A 278 -22.05 -13.60 15.29
C ASP A 278 -21.75 -14.91 14.53
N GLY A 279 -20.56 -15.46 14.70
CA GLY A 279 -20.10 -16.68 14.01
C GLY A 279 -19.08 -16.47 12.89
N ALA A 280 -18.50 -15.27 12.76
CA ALA A 280 -17.36 -14.98 11.88
C ALA A 280 -16.03 -15.40 12.52
#